data_8eea65128d0499df255901f3309c8417
#
_entry.id   8eea65128d0499df255901f3309c8417
#
_cell.length_a   1.000
_cell.length_b   1.000
_cell.length_c   1.000
_cell.angle_alpha   90.00
_cell.angle_beta   90.00
_cell.angle_gamma   90.00
#
_symmetry.space_group_name_H-M   'P 1'
#
loop_
_entity.id
_entity.type
_entity.pdbx_description
1 polymer ?
#
loop_
_entity_poly.entity_id
_entity_poly.type
_entity_poly.pdbx_seq_one_letter_code
_entity_poly.pdbx_strand_id
1 'polypeptide(L)'
;MSAQGVNKMRRRVLVAATSVVGAVGAGYALVPFVASMNPSARARAAGAPVEADISKLEPGALLRVKWRGKPVWVVHRSPEMLAALSSNDPKLVDPTSEVPQQPDYCKNPTRSIKPEYLVAIGICTHLGCSPTYRPEFGPDDLGSDWKGGFHCPCHGSRFDLAARVFKNVPAPTNLVIPKHVYLNDTTILIGEDRGSA
;
A
#
# COMPACT_ATOMS: atom_id res chain seq x y z
N MET A 1 69.63 33.03 -16.96
CA MET A 1 68.26 32.62 -17.41
C MET A 1 67.29 33.22 -16.45
N SER A 2 66.65 34.34 -16.83
CA SER A 2 65.66 35.06 -15.94
C SER A 2 64.34 34.30 -15.94
N ALA A 3 63.96 33.82 -14.77
CA ALA A 3 62.63 33.24 -14.58
C ALA A 3 61.59 34.34 -14.81
N GLN A 4 60.99 34.35 -16.00
CA GLN A 4 59.82 35.23 -16.24
C GLN A 4 58.72 34.81 -15.31
N GLY A 5 58.41 35.69 -14.32
CA GLY A 5 57.39 35.46 -13.35
C GLY A 5 56.04 35.26 -14.00
N VAL A 6 55.32 34.21 -13.61
CA VAL A 6 53.99 33.87 -14.13
C VAL A 6 53.08 35.07 -13.97
N ASN A 7 52.47 35.55 -15.07
CA ASN A 7 51.50 36.64 -15.02
C ASN A 7 50.23 36.19 -14.22
N LYS A 8 50.16 36.62 -12.99
CA LYS A 8 49.09 36.23 -12.05
C LYS A 8 47.67 36.59 -12.53
N MET A 9 47.55 37.71 -13.27
CA MET A 9 46.25 38.13 -13.80
C MET A 9 45.81 37.18 -14.94
N ARG A 10 46.68 36.88 -15.91
CA ARG A 10 46.41 35.96 -16.99
C ARG A 10 46.01 34.58 -16.48
N ARG A 11 46.75 34.10 -15.46
CA ARG A 11 46.43 32.80 -14.82
C ARG A 11 45.07 32.81 -14.18
N ARG A 12 44.69 33.89 -13.42
CA ARG A 12 43.36 34.01 -12.79
C ARG A 12 42.25 34.02 -13.83
N VAL A 13 42.40 34.79 -14.91
CA VAL A 13 41.40 34.84 -16.01
C VAL A 13 41.22 33.48 -16.68
N LEU A 14 42.32 32.81 -16.99
CA LEU A 14 42.23 31.48 -17.62
C LEU A 14 41.61 30.44 -16.68
N VAL A 15 41.97 30.44 -15.40
CA VAL A 15 41.38 29.53 -14.42
C VAL A 15 39.87 29.83 -14.25
N ALA A 16 39.48 31.10 -14.16
CA ALA A 16 38.08 31.47 -14.04
C ALA A 16 37.29 31.05 -15.29
N ALA A 17 37.79 31.32 -16.48
CA ALA A 17 37.14 30.94 -17.73
C ALA A 17 36.95 29.41 -17.86
N THR A 18 38.02 28.65 -17.60
CA THR A 18 37.93 27.16 -17.60
C THR A 18 37.01 26.61 -16.54
N SER A 19 36.97 27.22 -15.34
CA SER A 19 36.05 26.81 -14.29
C SER A 19 34.59 27.04 -14.69
N VAL A 20 34.30 28.19 -15.31
CA VAL A 20 32.92 28.48 -15.77
C VAL A 20 32.51 27.50 -16.87
N VAL A 21 33.34 27.28 -17.88
CA VAL A 21 33.08 26.31 -18.97
C VAL A 21 32.92 24.90 -18.39
N GLY A 22 33.82 24.51 -17.48
CA GLY A 22 33.72 23.21 -16.80
C GLY A 22 32.44 23.03 -15.99
N ALA A 23 32.03 24.08 -15.25
CA ALA A 23 30.78 24.05 -14.48
C ALA A 23 29.53 23.93 -15.39
N VAL A 24 29.51 24.67 -16.50
CA VAL A 24 28.44 24.57 -17.49
C VAL A 24 28.39 23.17 -18.11
N GLY A 25 29.55 22.64 -18.51
CA GLY A 25 29.63 21.27 -19.06
C GLY A 25 29.21 20.19 -18.08
N ALA A 26 29.61 20.30 -16.80
CA ALA A 26 29.15 19.41 -15.74
C ALA A 26 27.62 19.52 -15.50
N GLY A 27 27.10 20.75 -15.51
CA GLY A 27 25.67 20.98 -15.41
C GLY A 27 24.88 20.30 -16.54
N TYR A 28 25.32 20.46 -17.78
CA TYR A 28 24.69 19.76 -18.92
C TYR A 28 24.79 18.24 -18.81
N ALA A 29 25.94 17.72 -18.39
CA ALA A 29 26.12 16.28 -18.22
C ALA A 29 25.22 15.69 -17.12
N LEU A 30 24.89 16.47 -16.08
CA LEU A 30 24.00 16.05 -14.98
C LEU A 30 22.50 16.00 -15.37
N VAL A 31 22.07 16.81 -16.34
CA VAL A 31 20.66 16.89 -16.75
C VAL A 31 20.03 15.52 -17.05
N PRO A 32 20.60 14.64 -17.89
CA PRO A 32 20.00 13.35 -18.18
C PRO A 32 19.92 12.43 -16.95
N PHE A 33 20.89 12.52 -16.04
CA PHE A 33 20.88 11.72 -14.81
C PHE A 33 19.76 12.18 -13.86
N VAL A 34 19.60 13.49 -13.67
CA VAL A 34 18.51 14.02 -12.86
C VAL A 34 17.16 13.74 -13.53
N ALA A 35 17.07 13.93 -14.85
CA ALA A 35 15.85 13.64 -15.60
C ALA A 35 15.46 12.15 -15.54
N SER A 36 16.43 11.23 -15.47
CA SER A 36 16.16 9.79 -15.33
C SER A 36 15.51 9.39 -14.01
N MET A 37 15.60 10.23 -12.97
CA MET A 37 14.92 10.02 -11.68
C MET A 37 13.42 10.31 -11.75
N ASN A 38 12.95 11.00 -12.80
CA ASN A 38 11.51 11.21 -12.98
C ASN A 38 10.83 9.88 -13.33
N PRO A 39 9.62 9.61 -12.77
CA PRO A 39 8.90 8.39 -13.07
C PRO A 39 8.56 8.30 -14.56
N SER A 40 8.84 7.15 -15.16
CA SER A 40 8.48 6.85 -16.55
C SER A 40 6.94 6.87 -16.75
N ALA A 41 6.48 6.96 -18.01
CA ALA A 41 5.05 6.85 -18.33
C ALA A 41 4.44 5.53 -17.80
N ARG A 42 5.20 4.43 -17.88
CA ARG A 42 4.81 3.12 -17.33
C ARG A 42 4.68 3.15 -15.80
N ALA A 43 5.61 3.81 -15.11
CA ALA A 43 5.55 3.94 -13.65
C ALA A 43 4.37 4.80 -13.20
N ARG A 44 4.08 5.88 -13.94
CA ARG A 44 2.89 6.71 -13.70
C ARG A 44 1.60 5.95 -13.94
N ALA A 45 1.50 5.20 -15.04
CA ALA A 45 0.34 4.37 -15.35
C ALA A 45 0.13 3.25 -14.30
N ALA A 46 1.22 2.64 -13.80
CA ALA A 46 1.14 1.62 -12.74
C ALA A 46 0.67 2.20 -11.38
N GLY A 47 0.80 3.52 -11.19
CA GLY A 47 0.32 4.23 -10.00
C GLY A 47 -1.13 4.73 -10.12
N ALA A 48 -1.74 4.66 -11.31
CA ALA A 48 -3.10 5.13 -11.54
C ALA A 48 -4.13 4.36 -10.70
N PRO A 49 -5.27 4.99 -10.36
CA PRO A 49 -6.40 4.29 -9.76
C PRO A 49 -6.89 3.14 -10.65
N VAL A 50 -7.48 2.12 -10.05
CA VAL A 50 -8.02 0.96 -10.74
C VAL A 50 -9.48 0.73 -10.32
N GLU A 51 -10.33 0.43 -11.28
CA GLU A 51 -11.72 0.07 -11.04
C GLU A 51 -11.85 -1.42 -10.74
N ALA A 52 -12.67 -1.73 -9.74
CA ALA A 52 -13.06 -3.08 -9.38
C ALA A 52 -14.57 -3.23 -9.56
N ASP A 53 -14.97 -4.08 -10.49
CA ASP A 53 -16.38 -4.45 -10.69
C ASP A 53 -16.77 -5.53 -9.69
N ILE A 54 -17.69 -5.21 -8.80
CA ILE A 54 -18.23 -6.10 -7.76
C ILE A 54 -19.62 -6.62 -8.06
N SER A 55 -20.16 -6.35 -9.26
CA SER A 55 -21.54 -6.73 -9.64
C SER A 55 -21.83 -8.22 -9.52
N LYS A 56 -20.82 -9.07 -9.72
CA LYS A 56 -20.92 -10.54 -9.65
C LYS A 56 -20.22 -11.14 -8.44
N LEU A 57 -19.82 -10.30 -7.47
CA LEU A 57 -19.11 -10.77 -6.28
C LEU A 57 -20.11 -11.31 -5.26
N GLU A 58 -20.23 -12.62 -5.15
CA GLU A 58 -21.12 -13.28 -4.22
C GLU A 58 -20.69 -13.11 -2.74
N PRO A 59 -21.64 -13.18 -1.77
CA PRO A 59 -21.29 -13.20 -0.36
C PRO A 59 -20.32 -14.35 -0.02
N GLY A 60 -19.28 -14.03 0.76
CA GLY A 60 -18.18 -14.94 1.08
C GLY A 60 -17.08 -15.02 0.03
N ALA A 61 -17.26 -14.44 -1.16
CA ALA A 61 -16.26 -14.46 -2.22
C ALA A 61 -15.23 -13.33 -2.08
N LEU A 62 -14.07 -13.53 -2.71
CA LEU A 62 -12.96 -12.58 -2.76
C LEU A 62 -12.58 -12.28 -4.22
N LEU A 63 -12.62 -11.01 -4.59
CA LEU A 63 -12.07 -10.47 -5.83
C LEU A 63 -10.65 -9.95 -5.60
N ARG A 64 -9.74 -10.23 -6.53
CA ARG A 64 -8.35 -9.73 -6.52
C ARG A 64 -8.13 -8.78 -7.67
N VAL A 65 -7.71 -7.55 -7.38
CA VAL A 65 -7.28 -6.57 -8.38
C VAL A 65 -5.83 -6.17 -8.11
N LYS A 66 -5.09 -5.80 -9.15
CA LYS A 66 -3.71 -5.36 -9.02
C LYS A 66 -3.65 -3.84 -9.03
N TRP A 67 -3.13 -3.24 -7.97
CA TRP A 67 -2.88 -1.80 -7.89
C TRP A 67 -1.47 -1.52 -7.36
N ARG A 68 -0.72 -0.67 -8.05
CA ARG A 68 0.69 -0.34 -7.71
C ARG A 68 1.57 -1.57 -7.49
N GLY A 69 1.35 -2.62 -8.29
CA GLY A 69 2.10 -3.87 -8.18
C GLY A 69 1.71 -4.76 -7.00
N LYS A 70 0.77 -4.34 -6.15
CA LYS A 70 0.28 -5.09 -4.98
C LYS A 70 -1.08 -5.70 -5.25
N PRO A 71 -1.41 -6.87 -4.68
CA PRO A 71 -2.77 -7.39 -4.70
C PRO A 71 -3.64 -6.55 -3.76
N VAL A 72 -4.78 -6.08 -4.25
CA VAL A 72 -5.86 -5.52 -3.44
C VAL A 72 -7.02 -6.50 -3.48
N TRP A 73 -7.56 -6.79 -2.33
CA TRP A 73 -8.68 -7.70 -2.14
C TRP A 73 -9.96 -6.91 -1.91
N VAL A 74 -11.02 -7.32 -2.57
CA VAL A 74 -12.38 -6.93 -2.25
C VAL A 74 -13.10 -8.18 -1.79
N VAL A 75 -13.50 -8.22 -0.53
CA VAL A 75 -14.25 -9.34 0.06
C VAL A 75 -15.68 -8.92 0.27
N HIS A 76 -16.62 -9.69 -0.27
CA HIS A 76 -18.03 -9.53 0.03
C HIS A 76 -18.36 -10.36 1.27
N ARG A 77 -18.53 -9.69 2.42
CA ARG A 77 -18.80 -10.35 3.71
C ARG A 77 -20.27 -10.68 3.83
N SER A 78 -20.58 -11.92 4.24
CA SER A 78 -21.92 -12.33 4.58
C SER A 78 -22.36 -11.69 5.92
N PRO A 79 -23.69 -11.66 6.21
CA PRO A 79 -24.16 -11.20 7.51
C PRO A 79 -23.57 -11.98 8.70
N GLU A 80 -23.33 -13.28 8.54
CA GLU A 80 -22.67 -14.12 9.53
C GLU A 80 -21.24 -13.70 9.80
N MET A 81 -20.47 -13.42 8.72
CA MET A 81 -19.10 -12.91 8.81
C MET A 81 -19.04 -11.57 9.54
N LEU A 82 -19.98 -10.68 9.28
CA LEU A 82 -20.08 -9.38 9.96
C LEU A 82 -20.40 -9.53 11.44
N ALA A 83 -21.36 -10.40 11.78
CA ALA A 83 -21.73 -10.67 13.17
C ALA A 83 -20.58 -11.25 13.99
N ALA A 84 -19.69 -12.02 13.36
CA ALA A 84 -18.54 -12.63 14.01
C ALA A 84 -17.40 -11.63 14.36
N LEU A 85 -17.35 -10.44 13.75
CA LEU A 85 -16.25 -9.51 13.93
C LEU A 85 -16.03 -9.08 15.39
N SER A 86 -17.10 -8.75 16.10
CA SER A 86 -17.03 -8.28 17.49
C SER A 86 -16.50 -9.34 18.45
N SER A 87 -16.72 -10.62 18.16
CA SER A 87 -16.21 -11.74 18.97
C SER A 87 -14.69 -11.85 18.97
N ASN A 88 -14.03 -11.25 17.99
CA ASN A 88 -12.57 -11.24 17.87
C ASN A 88 -11.90 -10.11 18.65
N ASP A 89 -12.62 -9.03 19.01
CA ASP A 89 -12.05 -7.81 19.60
C ASP A 89 -11.08 -8.06 20.77
N PRO A 90 -11.38 -8.96 21.76
CA PRO A 90 -10.45 -9.24 22.84
C PRO A 90 -9.13 -9.90 22.41
N LYS A 91 -9.14 -10.55 21.23
CA LYS A 91 -8.00 -11.29 20.65
C LYS A 91 -7.14 -10.46 19.74
N LEU A 92 -7.53 -9.21 19.42
CA LEU A 92 -6.86 -8.34 18.45
C LEU A 92 -5.86 -7.39 19.11
N VAL A 93 -4.81 -7.01 18.36
CA VAL A 93 -3.81 -6.03 18.80
C VAL A 93 -4.40 -4.62 18.79
N ASP A 94 -5.07 -4.26 17.70
CA ASP A 94 -5.67 -2.94 17.49
C ASP A 94 -7.11 -3.10 16.95
N PRO A 95 -8.07 -3.43 17.81
CA PRO A 95 -9.46 -3.65 17.41
C PRO A 95 -10.16 -2.39 16.92
N THR A 96 -9.77 -1.22 17.43
CA THR A 96 -10.37 0.09 17.11
C THR A 96 -9.64 0.83 15.97
N SER A 97 -8.56 0.21 15.43
CA SER A 97 -7.79 0.76 14.30
C SER A 97 -7.20 2.15 14.59
N GLU A 98 -6.54 2.28 15.75
CA GLU A 98 -5.88 3.52 16.15
C GLU A 98 -4.59 3.77 15.34
N VAL A 99 -3.88 2.68 14.95
CA VAL A 99 -2.72 2.80 14.06
C VAL A 99 -3.20 3.24 12.67
N PRO A 100 -2.56 4.24 12.03
CA PRO A 100 -3.01 4.80 10.75
C PRO A 100 -2.71 3.86 9.57
N GLN A 101 -3.46 2.76 9.49
CA GLN A 101 -3.40 1.75 8.42
C GLN A 101 -4.61 1.84 7.46
N GLN A 102 -5.46 2.84 7.64
CA GLN A 102 -6.69 3.06 6.87
C GLN A 102 -6.98 4.56 6.73
N PRO A 103 -7.76 4.98 5.71
CA PRO A 103 -8.36 6.30 5.65
C PRO A 103 -9.33 6.53 6.82
N ASP A 104 -9.54 7.79 7.23
CA ASP A 104 -10.39 8.15 8.38
C ASP A 104 -11.81 7.63 8.24
N TYR A 105 -12.38 7.63 7.03
CA TYR A 105 -13.72 7.10 6.76
C TYR A 105 -13.83 5.57 6.93
N CYS A 106 -12.70 4.86 7.02
CA CYS A 106 -12.62 3.44 7.32
C CYS A 106 -12.17 3.15 8.77
N LYS A 107 -12.03 4.18 9.63
CA LYS A 107 -11.75 4.01 11.05
C LYS A 107 -13.04 3.66 11.80
N ASN A 108 -13.53 2.46 11.55
CA ASN A 108 -14.76 1.91 12.13
C ASN A 108 -14.60 0.39 12.37
N PRO A 109 -15.50 -0.29 13.11
CA PRO A 109 -15.33 -1.72 13.44
C PRO A 109 -15.24 -2.66 12.24
N THR A 110 -15.81 -2.29 11.11
CA THR A 110 -15.77 -3.09 9.87
C THR A 110 -14.60 -2.72 8.95
N ARG A 111 -13.90 -1.61 9.25
CA ARG A 111 -12.80 -1.03 8.46
C ARG A 111 -13.17 -0.86 6.99
N SER A 112 -14.35 -0.36 6.72
CA SER A 112 -14.92 -0.23 5.37
C SER A 112 -15.92 0.92 5.28
N ILE A 113 -16.17 1.40 4.06
CA ILE A 113 -17.23 2.37 3.77
C ILE A 113 -18.61 1.70 3.87
N LYS A 114 -18.77 0.57 3.15
CA LYS A 114 -19.95 -0.29 3.23
C LYS A 114 -19.57 -1.54 4.03
N PRO A 115 -20.27 -1.88 5.14
CA PRO A 115 -19.89 -3.02 5.98
C PRO A 115 -19.73 -4.34 5.25
N GLU A 116 -20.53 -4.59 4.22
CA GLU A 116 -20.51 -5.81 3.43
C GLU A 116 -19.26 -5.96 2.54
N TYR A 117 -18.54 -4.87 2.25
CA TYR A 117 -17.35 -4.93 1.38
C TYR A 117 -16.09 -4.46 2.10
N LEU A 118 -15.16 -5.38 2.31
CA LEU A 118 -13.81 -5.05 2.76
C LEU A 118 -12.91 -4.81 1.54
N VAL A 119 -12.21 -3.69 1.52
CA VAL A 119 -11.14 -3.41 0.54
C VAL A 119 -9.81 -3.34 1.28
N ALA A 120 -8.89 -4.28 1.05
CA ALA A 120 -7.63 -4.34 1.77
C ALA A 120 -6.45 -4.69 0.86
N ILE A 121 -5.26 -4.17 1.16
CA ILE A 121 -4.02 -4.60 0.49
C ILE A 121 -3.64 -5.96 1.03
N GLY A 122 -3.60 -6.97 0.16
CA GLY A 122 -3.32 -8.37 0.49
C GLY A 122 -1.84 -8.65 0.74
N ILE A 123 -1.20 -7.81 1.56
CA ILE A 123 0.22 -7.90 1.92
C ILE A 123 0.35 -7.92 3.44
N CYS A 124 0.92 -9.01 3.97
CA CYS A 124 1.17 -9.17 5.41
C CYS A 124 2.12 -8.08 5.93
N THR A 125 1.75 -7.46 7.04
CA THR A 125 2.52 -6.39 7.68
C THR A 125 3.77 -6.87 8.39
N HIS A 126 4.02 -8.19 8.46
CA HIS A 126 5.26 -8.75 8.99
C HIS A 126 6.42 -8.55 7.99
N LEU A 127 6.47 -9.31 6.91
CA LEU A 127 7.56 -9.30 5.91
C LEU A 127 7.06 -9.32 4.46
N GLY A 128 5.82 -8.92 4.20
CA GLY A 128 5.32 -8.69 2.86
C GLY A 128 4.80 -9.92 2.11
N CYS A 129 4.64 -11.08 2.74
CA CYS A 129 3.96 -12.22 2.11
C CYS A 129 2.49 -11.91 1.83
N SER A 130 1.87 -12.59 0.86
CA SER A 130 0.43 -12.50 0.64
C SER A 130 -0.30 -13.53 1.50
N PRO A 131 -1.13 -13.15 2.49
CA PRO A 131 -1.94 -14.09 3.25
C PRO A 131 -2.96 -14.81 2.37
N THR A 132 -3.37 -15.99 2.80
CA THR A 132 -4.43 -16.77 2.17
C THR A 132 -5.78 -16.40 2.79
N TYR A 133 -6.78 -16.19 1.96
CA TYR A 133 -8.16 -15.99 2.41
C TYR A 133 -8.73 -17.32 2.89
N ARG A 134 -9.22 -17.34 4.13
CA ARG A 134 -9.75 -18.50 4.85
C ARG A 134 -11.10 -18.11 5.47
N PRO A 135 -12.17 -18.10 4.65
CA PRO A 135 -13.50 -17.65 5.10
C PRO A 135 -14.22 -18.63 6.03
N GLU A 136 -13.83 -19.89 6.03
CA GLU A 136 -14.46 -20.95 6.81
C GLU A 136 -14.34 -20.71 8.31
N PHE A 137 -15.35 -21.16 9.08
CA PHE A 137 -15.37 -21.09 10.53
C PHE A 137 -14.90 -22.41 11.13
N GLY A 138 -13.96 -22.33 12.09
CA GLY A 138 -13.46 -23.46 12.85
C GLY A 138 -12.81 -24.60 12.06
N PRO A 139 -11.95 -24.32 11.03
CA PRO A 139 -11.26 -25.39 10.31
C PRO A 139 -10.22 -26.04 11.23
N ASP A 140 -9.93 -27.32 11.02
CA ASP A 140 -9.05 -28.13 11.89
C ASP A 140 -7.65 -27.54 12.08
N ASP A 141 -7.09 -26.93 11.02
CA ASP A 141 -5.73 -26.36 11.02
C ASP A 141 -5.61 -24.97 11.64
N LEU A 142 -6.71 -24.22 11.79
CA LEU A 142 -6.72 -22.90 12.42
C LEU A 142 -7.43 -22.88 13.79
N GLY A 143 -8.12 -23.97 14.14
CA GLY A 143 -8.80 -24.19 15.40
C GLY A 143 -10.25 -23.68 15.40
N SER A 144 -11.05 -24.20 16.35
CA SER A 144 -12.49 -23.93 16.49
C SER A 144 -12.82 -22.46 16.75
N ASP A 145 -11.88 -21.70 17.25
CA ASP A 145 -11.99 -20.27 17.54
C ASP A 145 -11.87 -19.36 16.31
N TRP A 146 -11.45 -19.91 15.17
CA TRP A 146 -11.35 -19.18 13.92
C TRP A 146 -12.73 -18.83 13.37
N LYS A 147 -12.94 -17.54 13.09
CA LYS A 147 -14.23 -17.00 12.58
C LYS A 147 -14.09 -16.40 11.18
N GLY A 148 -13.21 -17.01 10.36
CA GLY A 148 -12.88 -16.48 9.05
C GLY A 148 -11.86 -15.34 9.09
N GLY A 149 -11.14 -15.14 7.98
CA GLY A 149 -10.14 -14.09 7.87
C GLY A 149 -9.03 -14.42 6.87
N PHE A 150 -7.81 -14.01 7.23
CA PHE A 150 -6.63 -14.20 6.39
C PHE A 150 -5.50 -14.81 7.20
N HIS A 151 -4.95 -15.91 6.72
CA HIS A 151 -3.82 -16.62 7.32
C HIS A 151 -2.58 -16.47 6.46
N CYS A 152 -1.48 -15.96 7.03
CA CYS A 152 -0.22 -15.83 6.33
C CYS A 152 0.60 -17.12 6.48
N PRO A 153 0.82 -17.89 5.40
CA PRO A 153 1.50 -19.18 5.50
C PRO A 153 3.01 -19.08 5.79
N CYS A 154 3.60 -17.89 5.59
CA CYS A 154 5.04 -17.70 5.79
C CYS A 154 5.44 -17.87 7.26
N HIS A 155 4.72 -17.24 8.20
CA HIS A 155 5.07 -17.24 9.62
C HIS A 155 3.83 -17.30 10.54
N GLY A 156 2.67 -17.70 10.02
CA GLY A 156 1.47 -17.91 10.80
C GLY A 156 0.72 -16.66 11.27
N SER A 157 1.03 -15.47 10.73
CA SER A 157 0.25 -14.27 11.07
C SER A 157 -1.22 -14.43 10.64
N ARG A 158 -2.14 -13.99 11.51
CA ARG A 158 -3.59 -14.12 11.34
C ARG A 158 -4.25 -12.74 11.36
N PHE A 159 -5.22 -12.56 10.50
CA PHE A 159 -6.03 -11.34 10.41
C PHE A 159 -7.50 -11.73 10.28
N ASP A 160 -8.39 -11.01 10.93
CA ASP A 160 -9.82 -11.26 10.82
C ASP A 160 -10.45 -10.75 9.51
N LEU A 161 -11.77 -10.89 9.36
CA LEU A 161 -12.51 -10.43 8.18
C LEU A 161 -12.67 -8.90 8.07
N ALA A 162 -12.18 -8.12 9.04
CA ALA A 162 -11.96 -6.68 8.93
C ALA A 162 -10.47 -6.34 8.72
N ALA A 163 -9.64 -7.36 8.39
CA ALA A 163 -8.19 -7.22 8.18
C ALA A 163 -7.44 -6.71 9.43
N ARG A 164 -7.96 -7.00 10.64
CA ARG A 164 -7.36 -6.66 11.92
C ARG A 164 -6.49 -7.81 12.43
N VAL A 165 -5.30 -7.48 12.92
CA VAL A 165 -4.28 -8.47 13.33
C VAL A 165 -4.60 -9.08 14.69
N PHE A 166 -4.48 -10.39 14.80
CA PHE A 166 -4.58 -11.11 16.07
C PHE A 166 -3.34 -10.89 16.95
N LYS A 167 -3.50 -11.01 18.27
CA LYS A 167 -2.39 -11.06 19.23
C LYS A 167 -1.54 -12.33 19.03
N ASN A 168 -0.32 -12.31 19.53
CA ASN A 168 0.60 -13.44 19.54
C ASN A 168 0.94 -13.99 18.13
N VAL A 169 1.00 -13.10 17.14
CA VAL A 169 1.45 -13.41 15.77
C VAL A 169 2.55 -12.43 15.36
N PRO A 170 3.41 -12.77 14.37
CA PRO A 170 4.53 -11.92 13.98
C PRO A 170 4.15 -10.58 13.35
N ALA A 171 2.98 -10.46 12.71
CA ALA A 171 2.53 -9.20 12.12
C ALA A 171 2.23 -8.15 13.20
N PRO A 172 2.82 -6.95 13.14
CA PRO A 172 2.68 -5.94 14.19
C PRO A 172 1.41 -5.09 14.09
N THR A 173 0.82 -4.97 12.90
CA THR A 173 -0.30 -4.06 12.62
C THR A 173 -1.36 -4.70 11.74
N ASN A 174 -2.54 -4.08 11.69
CA ASN A 174 -3.62 -4.44 10.77
C ASN A 174 -3.15 -4.35 9.30
N LEU A 175 -3.83 -5.05 8.37
CA LEU A 175 -3.57 -4.86 6.95
C LEU A 175 -3.98 -3.44 6.51
N VAL A 176 -3.30 -2.93 5.50
CA VAL A 176 -3.57 -1.58 4.99
C VAL A 176 -4.86 -1.54 4.18
N ILE A 177 -5.72 -0.58 4.48
CA ILE A 177 -6.88 -0.23 3.65
C ILE A 177 -6.44 0.89 2.69
N PRO A 178 -6.43 0.66 1.37
CA PRO A 178 -6.09 1.72 0.42
C PRO A 178 -7.20 2.77 0.35
N LYS A 179 -6.87 3.98 -0.08
CA LYS A 179 -7.87 4.96 -0.48
C LYS A 179 -8.76 4.36 -1.56
N HIS A 180 -10.08 4.51 -1.41
CA HIS A 180 -11.05 4.03 -2.38
C HIS A 180 -12.38 4.77 -2.26
N VAL A 181 -13.15 4.74 -3.32
CA VAL A 181 -14.48 5.35 -3.37
C VAL A 181 -15.41 4.48 -4.22
N TYR A 182 -16.69 4.48 -3.92
CA TYR A 182 -17.70 3.87 -4.78
C TYR A 182 -18.09 4.84 -5.88
N LEU A 183 -17.88 4.45 -7.13
CA LEU A 183 -18.36 5.20 -8.30
C LEU A 183 -19.88 5.02 -8.47
N ASN A 184 -20.35 3.82 -8.17
CA ASN A 184 -21.75 3.40 -8.15
C ASN A 184 -21.87 2.17 -7.22
N ASP A 185 -23.03 1.51 -7.18
CA ASP A 185 -23.26 0.36 -6.30
C ASP A 185 -22.46 -0.88 -6.67
N THR A 186 -21.96 -0.97 -7.89
CA THR A 186 -21.25 -2.14 -8.42
C THR A 186 -19.78 -1.89 -8.77
N THR A 187 -19.28 -0.66 -8.62
CA THR A 187 -17.91 -0.31 -9.03
C THR A 187 -17.19 0.46 -7.93
N ILE A 188 -16.02 -0.05 -7.53
CA ILE A 188 -15.13 0.60 -6.56
C ILE A 188 -13.90 1.11 -7.32
N LEU A 189 -13.58 2.40 -7.16
CA LEU A 189 -12.31 2.99 -7.61
C LEU A 189 -11.30 2.89 -6.48
N ILE A 190 -10.18 2.20 -6.72
CA ILE A 190 -9.11 1.96 -5.73
C ILE A 190 -7.91 2.83 -6.07
N GLY A 191 -7.36 3.52 -5.08
CA GLY A 191 -6.18 4.35 -5.22
C GLY A 191 -6.45 5.84 -5.16
N GLU A 192 -7.71 6.22 -5.13
CA GLU A 192 -8.17 7.61 -5.03
C GLU A 192 -9.37 7.70 -4.10
N ASP A 193 -9.50 8.82 -3.38
CA ASP A 193 -10.73 9.22 -2.69
C ASP A 193 -11.11 10.63 -3.17
N ARG A 194 -12.41 10.88 -3.30
CA ARG A 194 -12.93 12.20 -3.74
C ARG A 194 -12.79 13.30 -2.66
N GLY A 195 -12.18 12.97 -1.52
CA GLY A 195 -11.99 13.90 -0.39
C GLY A 195 -10.64 14.58 -0.34
N SER A 196 -9.75 14.36 -1.33
CA SER A 196 -8.40 14.92 -1.40
C SER A 196 -8.20 15.86 -2.60
N ALA A 197 -9.21 16.67 -2.92
CA ALA A 197 -9.05 17.82 -3.81
C ALA A 197 -8.86 19.09 -2.99
#